data_e4adee6a9f150ffe9c1038e7ccdab374
#
_entry.id   e4adee6a9f150ffe9c1038e7ccdab374
#
_cell.length_a   1.000
_cell.length_b   1.000
_cell.length_c   1.000
_cell.angle_alpha   90.00
_cell.angle_beta   90.00
_cell.angle_gamma   90.00
#
_symmetry.space_group_name_H-M   'P 1'
#
loop_
_entity.id
_entity.type
_entity.pdbx_description
1 polymer ?
#
loop_
_entity_poly.entity_id
_entity_poly.type
_entity_poly.pdbx_seq_one_letter_code
_entity_poly.pdbx_strand_id
1 'polypeptide(L)'
;MSGGHDGMNDLLRAAAERASRYLEELDARCVSVSPESLARLTELDVPLPDTPTAPADVIRMLDDVGSGATVATAGGRYFGFVTGGVLPATLAANWLAGAWDQNAASAVMSPIGFAIEEITQGWLVDVLSLPGEANVAFVTGATMANFSGLAAARHAILQKRGWDVGAQGLFDAPPVTVVVGEEVHVSPPPR
;
A
#
# COMPACT_ATOMS: atom_id res chain seq x y z
N MET A 1 -15.78 16.67 28.00
CA MET A 1 -15.33 16.08 26.73
C MET A 1 -13.83 16.31 26.41
N SER A 2 -13.02 16.87 27.33
CA SER A 2 -11.57 17.14 27.10
C SER A 2 -10.66 15.88 27.28
N GLY A 3 -11.07 14.92 28.08
CA GLY A 3 -10.22 13.75 28.40
C GLY A 3 -9.97 12.76 27.24
N GLY A 4 -10.73 12.80 26.17
CA GLY A 4 -10.53 11.89 25.02
C GLY A 4 -9.40 12.32 24.07
N HIS A 5 -9.17 13.63 23.94
CA HIS A 5 -8.10 14.15 23.07
C HIS A 5 -6.72 14.04 23.69
N ASP A 6 -6.60 14.23 25.01
CA ASP A 6 -5.31 14.08 25.70
C ASP A 6 -4.80 12.63 25.60
N GLY A 7 -5.66 11.64 25.82
CA GLY A 7 -5.31 10.24 25.68
C GLY A 7 -4.92 9.82 24.25
N MET A 8 -5.56 10.42 23.23
CA MET A 8 -5.19 10.19 21.82
C MET A 8 -3.81 10.77 21.50
N ASN A 9 -3.53 11.98 21.94
CA ASN A 9 -2.24 12.64 21.71
C ASN A 9 -1.09 11.87 22.37
N ASP A 10 -1.28 11.37 23.58
CA ASP A 10 -0.28 10.58 24.30
C ASP A 10 -0.03 9.25 23.61
N LEU A 11 -1.08 8.60 23.11
CA LEU A 11 -0.96 7.35 22.36
C LEU A 11 -0.17 7.55 21.05
N LEU A 12 -0.47 8.64 20.31
CA LEU A 12 0.23 8.97 19.06
C LEU A 12 1.71 9.28 19.33
N ARG A 13 2.02 10.00 20.40
CA ARG A 13 3.43 10.26 20.79
C ARG A 13 4.16 8.96 21.13
N ALA A 14 3.55 8.10 21.92
CA ALA A 14 4.13 6.81 22.28
C ALA A 14 4.37 5.92 21.06
N ALA A 15 3.46 5.91 20.09
CA ALA A 15 3.63 5.21 18.83
C ALA A 15 4.77 5.81 17.98
N ALA A 16 4.86 7.15 17.92
CA ALA A 16 5.93 7.87 17.24
C ALA A 16 7.31 7.55 17.82
N GLU A 17 7.44 7.57 19.15
CA GLU A 17 8.70 7.23 19.84
C GLU A 17 9.15 5.79 19.56
N ARG A 18 8.21 4.84 19.53
CA ARG A 18 8.49 3.43 19.19
C ARG A 18 8.92 3.29 17.72
N ALA A 19 8.21 3.94 16.80
CA ALA A 19 8.56 3.93 15.39
C ALA A 19 9.93 4.58 15.12
N SER A 20 10.26 5.69 15.78
CA SER A 20 11.55 6.36 15.66
C SER A 20 12.68 5.47 16.15
N ARG A 21 12.55 4.83 17.31
CA ARG A 21 13.51 3.89 17.84
C ARG A 21 13.73 2.70 16.89
N TYR A 22 12.65 2.14 16.32
CA TYR A 22 12.76 1.07 15.33
C TYR A 22 13.60 1.49 14.11
N LEU A 23 13.40 2.71 13.62
CA LEU A 23 14.14 3.26 12.46
C LEU A 23 15.62 3.54 12.80
N GLU A 24 15.90 4.06 14.00
CA GLU A 24 17.27 4.31 14.49
C GLU A 24 18.08 3.02 14.61
N GLU A 25 17.44 1.94 15.00
CA GLU A 25 18.06 0.61 15.16
C GLU A 25 18.19 -0.16 13.83
N LEU A 26 17.57 0.30 12.75
CA LEU A 26 17.38 -0.45 11.52
C LEU A 26 18.68 -0.94 10.89
N ASP A 27 19.74 -0.12 10.90
CA ASP A 27 21.04 -0.47 10.33
C ASP A 27 21.79 -1.53 11.17
N ALA A 28 21.49 -1.61 12.46
CA ALA A 28 22.09 -2.61 13.37
C ALA A 28 21.32 -3.95 13.38
N ARG A 29 20.04 -3.94 12.96
CA ARG A 29 19.20 -5.14 12.99
C ARG A 29 19.64 -6.18 11.97
N CYS A 30 19.45 -7.46 12.26
CA CYS A 30 19.50 -8.51 11.24
C CYS A 30 18.41 -8.29 10.21
N VAL A 31 18.72 -8.55 8.93
CA VAL A 31 17.74 -8.46 7.85
C VAL A 31 16.62 -9.48 8.01
N SER A 32 16.99 -10.73 8.32
CA SER A 32 16.05 -11.82 8.59
C SER A 32 15.63 -11.85 10.06
N VAL A 33 14.42 -12.32 10.29
CA VAL A 33 13.85 -12.52 11.62
C VAL A 33 14.51 -13.72 12.32
N SER A 34 14.81 -13.58 13.62
CA SER A 34 15.37 -14.69 14.41
C SER A 34 14.29 -15.74 14.73
N PRO A 35 14.69 -17.02 14.94
CA PRO A 35 13.76 -18.06 15.38
C PRO A 35 13.05 -17.71 16.70
N GLU A 36 13.74 -17.04 17.61
CA GLU A 36 13.19 -16.61 18.91
C GLU A 36 12.10 -15.56 18.71
N SER A 37 12.33 -14.57 17.82
CA SER A 37 11.32 -13.56 17.50
C SER A 37 10.11 -14.17 16.79
N LEU A 38 10.31 -15.14 15.90
CA LEU A 38 9.22 -15.88 15.27
C LEU A 38 8.38 -16.66 16.28
N ALA A 39 9.03 -17.33 17.24
CA ALA A 39 8.34 -18.09 18.29
C ALA A 39 7.47 -17.17 19.16
N ARG A 40 7.89 -15.95 19.42
CA ARG A 40 7.13 -14.97 20.19
C ARG A 40 5.84 -14.50 19.52
N LEU A 41 5.67 -14.67 18.22
CA LEU A 41 4.42 -14.31 17.53
C LEU A 41 3.19 -15.05 18.10
N THR A 42 3.39 -16.22 18.72
CA THR A 42 2.31 -16.95 19.41
C THR A 42 1.75 -16.17 20.61
N GLU A 43 2.49 -15.20 21.15
CA GLU A 43 2.01 -14.31 22.23
C GLU A 43 0.86 -13.39 21.77
N LEU A 44 0.72 -13.19 20.44
CA LEU A 44 -0.38 -12.40 19.84
C LEU A 44 -1.64 -13.25 19.59
N ASP A 45 -1.52 -14.58 19.57
CA ASP A 45 -2.64 -15.50 19.33
C ASP A 45 -3.36 -15.78 20.64
N VAL A 46 -4.13 -14.81 21.09
CA VAL A 46 -4.94 -14.90 22.32
C VAL A 46 -6.42 -14.90 21.95
N PRO A 47 -7.27 -15.55 22.74
CA PRO A 47 -8.73 -15.46 22.54
C PRO A 47 -9.21 -14.01 22.53
N LEU A 48 -10.27 -13.73 21.78
CA LEU A 48 -10.90 -12.41 21.82
C LEU A 48 -11.30 -12.07 23.25
N PRO A 49 -10.77 -10.97 23.83
CA PRO A 49 -11.05 -10.63 25.21
C PRO A 49 -12.52 -10.20 25.39
N ASP A 50 -13.15 -10.61 26.50
CA ASP A 50 -14.52 -10.21 26.86
C ASP A 50 -14.64 -8.73 27.25
N THR A 51 -13.52 -8.08 27.57
CA THR A 51 -13.46 -6.68 27.97
C THR A 51 -12.47 -5.91 27.11
N PRO A 52 -12.67 -4.59 26.90
CA PRO A 52 -11.76 -3.77 26.12
C PRO A 52 -10.35 -3.74 26.71
N THR A 53 -9.34 -3.90 25.84
CA THR A 53 -7.94 -3.69 26.19
C THR A 53 -7.57 -2.20 26.07
N ALA A 54 -6.76 -1.68 26.99
CA ALA A 54 -6.32 -0.30 26.92
C ALA A 54 -5.49 -0.06 25.64
N PRO A 55 -5.75 1.00 24.86
CA PRO A 55 -5.05 1.25 23.60
C PRO A 55 -3.52 1.26 23.72
N ALA A 56 -2.98 1.82 24.81
CA ALA A 56 -1.54 1.84 25.07
C ALA A 56 -0.95 0.42 25.23
N ASP A 57 -1.70 -0.50 25.83
CA ASP A 57 -1.26 -1.90 25.99
C ASP A 57 -1.25 -2.63 24.66
N VAL A 58 -2.22 -2.33 23.77
CA VAL A 58 -2.25 -2.90 22.42
C VAL A 58 -1.02 -2.45 21.62
N ILE A 59 -0.72 -1.15 21.62
CA ILE A 59 0.46 -0.61 20.91
C ILE A 59 1.76 -1.17 21.51
N ARG A 60 1.85 -1.27 22.84
CA ARG A 60 3.00 -1.85 23.49
C ARG A 60 3.20 -3.31 23.10
N MET A 61 2.18 -4.13 23.11
CA MET A 61 2.25 -5.54 22.73
C MET A 61 2.64 -5.71 21.25
N LEU A 62 2.08 -4.91 20.36
CA LEU A 62 2.45 -4.91 18.95
C LEU A 62 3.91 -4.55 18.73
N ASP A 63 4.46 -3.59 19.45
CA ASP A 63 5.87 -3.22 19.34
C ASP A 63 6.78 -4.27 19.98
N ASP A 64 6.51 -4.67 21.22
CA ASP A 64 7.37 -5.57 22.00
C ASP A 64 7.50 -6.97 21.35
N VAL A 65 6.46 -7.43 20.66
CA VAL A 65 6.44 -8.71 19.96
C VAL A 65 6.66 -8.54 18.46
N GLY A 66 5.91 -7.63 17.84
CA GLY A 66 5.85 -7.48 16.39
C GLY A 66 7.12 -6.87 15.81
N SER A 67 7.69 -5.82 16.42
CA SER A 67 8.89 -5.15 15.90
C SER A 67 10.08 -6.10 15.76
N GLY A 68 10.24 -7.06 16.69
CA GLY A 68 11.26 -8.10 16.61
C GLY A 68 11.04 -9.10 15.48
N ALA A 69 9.80 -9.30 15.06
CA ALA A 69 9.40 -10.25 14.02
C ALA A 69 9.23 -9.61 12.63
N THR A 70 9.65 -8.35 12.45
CA THR A 70 9.68 -7.70 11.13
C THR A 70 10.96 -8.02 10.38
N VAL A 71 10.85 -8.25 9.06
CA VAL A 71 12.00 -8.23 8.15
C VAL A 71 12.45 -6.78 7.96
N ALA A 72 13.74 -6.50 8.06
CA ALA A 72 14.27 -5.13 7.96
C ALA A 72 14.28 -4.60 6.51
N THR A 73 13.11 -4.56 5.88
CA THR A 73 12.94 -4.21 4.45
C THR A 73 13.30 -2.77 4.12
N ALA A 74 13.16 -1.85 5.08
CA ALA A 74 13.54 -0.44 4.90
C ALA A 74 15.04 -0.19 5.08
N GLY A 75 15.82 -1.18 5.54
CA GLY A 75 17.27 -1.07 5.72
C GLY A 75 18.05 -1.21 4.41
N GLY A 76 19.20 -0.55 4.32
CA GLY A 76 20.07 -0.57 3.14
C GLY A 76 20.69 -1.93 2.79
N ARG A 77 20.46 -2.97 3.60
CA ARG A 77 20.96 -4.33 3.39
C ARG A 77 19.90 -5.32 2.89
N TYR A 78 18.70 -4.84 2.64
CA TYR A 78 17.61 -5.67 2.11
C TYR A 78 17.51 -5.54 0.59
N PHE A 79 17.54 -6.67 -0.12
CA PHE A 79 17.50 -6.74 -1.60
C PHE A 79 16.47 -7.74 -2.13
N GLY A 80 15.53 -8.18 -1.28
CA GLY A 80 14.56 -9.21 -1.63
C GLY A 80 13.24 -8.65 -2.17
N PHE A 81 12.54 -9.47 -2.97
CA PHE A 81 11.13 -9.35 -3.35
C PHE A 81 10.70 -8.00 -3.95
N VAL A 82 11.62 -7.25 -4.56
CA VAL A 82 11.31 -5.93 -5.18
C VAL A 82 10.63 -4.96 -4.18
N THR A 83 10.97 -5.06 -2.90
CA THR A 83 10.44 -4.19 -1.85
C THR A 83 11.28 -2.93 -1.78
N GLY A 84 10.63 -1.77 -1.83
CA GLY A 84 11.29 -0.47 -1.66
C GLY A 84 11.49 -0.10 -0.20
N GLY A 85 12.35 0.90 0.03
CA GLY A 85 12.52 1.52 1.34
C GLY A 85 11.41 2.53 1.65
N VAL A 86 11.56 3.17 2.81
CA VAL A 86 10.70 4.26 3.28
C VAL A 86 11.49 5.58 3.22
N LEU A 87 10.90 6.61 2.62
CA LEU A 87 11.42 7.96 2.68
C LEU A 87 10.84 8.68 3.91
N PRO A 88 11.60 9.53 4.63
CA PRO A 88 11.10 10.23 5.81
C PRO A 88 9.81 11.02 5.55
N ALA A 89 9.75 11.74 4.42
CA ALA A 89 8.57 12.51 4.03
C ALA A 89 7.35 11.64 3.76
N THR A 90 7.51 10.46 3.13
CA THR A 90 6.39 9.57 2.81
C THR A 90 5.83 8.91 4.07
N LEU A 91 6.69 8.55 5.03
CA LEU A 91 6.23 8.01 6.31
C LEU A 91 5.43 9.06 7.10
N ALA A 92 5.96 10.29 7.20
CA ALA A 92 5.26 11.38 7.87
C ALA A 92 3.93 11.74 7.18
N ALA A 93 3.91 11.76 5.83
CA ALA A 93 2.68 11.98 5.07
C ALA A 93 1.64 10.88 5.30
N ASN A 94 2.07 9.63 5.45
CA ASN A 94 1.16 8.51 5.76
C ASN A 94 0.52 8.66 7.15
N TRP A 95 1.25 9.20 8.13
CA TRP A 95 0.68 9.52 9.45
C TRP A 95 -0.40 10.60 9.37
N LEU A 96 -0.16 11.66 8.56
CA LEU A 96 -1.16 12.70 8.32
C LEU A 96 -2.39 12.12 7.61
N ALA A 97 -2.18 11.29 6.59
CA ALA A 97 -3.27 10.63 5.87
C ALA A 97 -4.12 9.76 6.81
N GLY A 98 -3.49 9.00 7.71
CA GLY A 98 -4.18 8.24 8.74
C GLY A 98 -4.99 9.09 9.72
N ALA A 99 -4.45 10.27 10.11
CA ALA A 99 -5.15 11.21 10.99
C ALA A 99 -6.32 11.93 10.29
N TRP A 100 -6.19 12.19 8.99
CA TRP A 100 -7.25 12.82 8.19
C TRP A 100 -8.42 11.90 7.89
N ASP A 101 -8.22 10.58 7.87
CA ASP A 101 -9.25 9.57 7.62
C ASP A 101 -10.11 9.88 6.39
N GLN A 102 -9.46 10.16 5.25
CA GLN A 102 -10.13 10.62 4.05
C GLN A 102 -10.49 9.47 3.10
N ASN A 103 -11.70 9.52 2.56
CA ASN A 103 -12.10 8.69 1.44
C ASN A 103 -11.87 9.43 0.12
N ALA A 104 -10.85 9.04 -0.64
CA ALA A 104 -10.44 9.70 -1.86
C ALA A 104 -11.24 9.25 -3.12
N ALA A 105 -12.42 8.66 -2.97
CA ALA A 105 -13.23 8.19 -4.10
C ALA A 105 -13.77 9.32 -4.99
N SER A 106 -13.85 10.55 -4.49
CA SER A 106 -14.27 11.72 -5.29
C SER A 106 -13.75 13.02 -4.68
N ALA A 107 -13.69 14.07 -5.50
CA ALA A 107 -13.30 15.42 -5.07
C ALA A 107 -14.20 15.99 -3.95
N VAL A 108 -15.46 15.59 -3.89
CA VAL A 108 -16.39 16.04 -2.83
C VAL A 108 -16.08 15.36 -1.49
N MET A 109 -15.64 14.10 -1.52
CA MET A 109 -15.34 13.34 -0.30
C MET A 109 -13.95 13.67 0.25
N SER A 110 -12.98 13.91 -0.62
CA SER A 110 -11.62 14.31 -0.25
C SER A 110 -11.02 15.26 -1.30
N PRO A 111 -11.25 16.57 -1.16
CA PRO A 111 -10.65 17.55 -2.08
C PRO A 111 -9.13 17.48 -2.13
N ILE A 112 -8.47 17.26 -0.97
CA ILE A 112 -7.01 17.15 -0.91
C ILE A 112 -6.49 15.88 -1.59
N GLY A 113 -7.14 14.73 -1.38
CA GLY A 113 -6.75 13.47 -2.02
C GLY A 113 -6.84 13.58 -3.53
N PHE A 114 -7.95 14.12 -4.02
CA PHE A 114 -8.18 14.32 -5.45
C PHE A 114 -7.15 15.28 -6.08
N ALA A 115 -6.90 16.42 -5.44
CA ALA A 115 -5.94 17.42 -5.95
C ALA A 115 -4.50 16.87 -6.00
N ILE A 116 -4.07 16.15 -4.97
CA ILE A 116 -2.73 15.53 -4.94
C ILE A 116 -2.61 14.45 -6.03
N GLU A 117 -3.65 13.67 -6.26
CA GLU A 117 -3.67 12.67 -7.32
C GLU A 117 -3.50 13.30 -8.71
N GLU A 118 -4.25 14.36 -9.03
CA GLU A 118 -4.11 15.09 -10.30
C GLU A 118 -2.72 15.70 -10.49
N ILE A 119 -2.18 16.35 -9.45
CA ILE A 119 -0.84 16.95 -9.49
C ILE A 119 0.22 15.88 -9.72
N THR A 120 0.15 14.78 -8.97
CA THR A 120 1.12 13.68 -9.05
C THR A 120 1.03 12.96 -10.40
N GLN A 121 -0.16 12.82 -10.97
CA GLN A 121 -0.35 12.32 -12.33
C GLN A 121 0.45 13.16 -13.34
N GLY A 122 0.33 14.47 -13.30
CA GLY A 122 1.09 15.37 -14.17
C GLY A 122 2.61 15.16 -14.03
N TRP A 123 3.10 15.07 -12.81
CA TRP A 123 4.52 14.82 -12.56
C TRP A 123 5.00 13.47 -13.07
N LEU A 124 4.19 12.41 -12.93
CA LEU A 124 4.55 11.07 -13.43
C LEU A 124 4.58 11.02 -14.95
N VAL A 125 3.64 11.67 -15.63
CA VAL A 125 3.63 11.78 -17.09
C VAL A 125 4.90 12.47 -17.58
N ASP A 126 5.32 13.56 -16.95
CA ASP A 126 6.52 14.31 -17.28
C ASP A 126 7.80 13.50 -17.01
N VAL A 127 8.00 13.02 -15.79
CA VAL A 127 9.20 12.27 -15.36
C VAL A 127 9.40 10.99 -16.17
N LEU A 128 8.32 10.29 -16.54
CA LEU A 128 8.38 9.08 -17.35
C LEU A 128 8.35 9.34 -18.85
N SER A 129 8.32 10.62 -19.27
CA SER A 129 8.25 11.02 -20.68
C SER A 129 7.10 10.32 -21.44
N LEU A 130 5.95 10.20 -20.81
CA LEU A 130 4.74 9.62 -21.42
C LEU A 130 4.06 10.64 -22.31
N PRO A 131 3.22 10.19 -23.28
CA PRO A 131 2.38 11.10 -24.04
C PRO A 131 1.52 11.98 -23.12
N GLY A 132 1.35 13.27 -23.47
CA GLY A 132 0.64 14.24 -22.63
C GLY A 132 -0.84 13.89 -22.36
N GLU A 133 -1.42 13.05 -23.19
CA GLU A 133 -2.77 12.50 -23.02
C GLU A 133 -2.83 11.22 -22.18
N ALA A 134 -1.68 10.73 -21.70
CA ALA A 134 -1.64 9.55 -20.84
C ALA A 134 -2.29 9.84 -19.48
N ASN A 135 -3.08 8.90 -19.00
CA ASN A 135 -3.66 8.92 -17.66
C ASN A 135 -2.92 7.98 -16.73
N VAL A 136 -2.89 8.33 -15.45
CA VAL A 136 -2.30 7.54 -14.39
C VAL A 136 -3.40 7.13 -13.41
N ALA A 137 -3.38 5.89 -12.94
CA ALA A 137 -4.26 5.43 -11.87
C ALA A 137 -3.42 4.91 -10.71
N PHE A 138 -3.71 5.39 -9.50
CA PHE A 138 -3.11 4.89 -8.27
C PHE A 138 -3.93 3.70 -7.77
N VAL A 139 -3.29 2.56 -7.60
CA VAL A 139 -3.93 1.28 -7.27
C VAL A 139 -3.24 0.63 -6.09
N THR A 140 -3.87 -0.39 -5.50
CA THR A 140 -3.43 -1.05 -4.27
C THR A 140 -2.22 -1.98 -4.43
N GLY A 141 -1.71 -2.15 -5.65
CA GLY A 141 -0.53 -2.97 -5.91
C GLY A 141 -0.37 -3.35 -7.38
N ALA A 142 0.77 -3.96 -7.72
CA ALA A 142 1.16 -4.31 -9.09
C ALA A 142 0.15 -5.23 -9.79
N THR A 143 -0.48 -6.16 -9.07
CA THR A 143 -1.53 -7.03 -9.65
C THR A 143 -2.72 -6.21 -10.14
N MET A 144 -3.17 -5.22 -9.36
CA MET A 144 -4.26 -4.33 -9.77
C MET A 144 -3.82 -3.40 -10.90
N ALA A 145 -2.56 -2.95 -10.91
CA ALA A 145 -1.99 -2.18 -12.03
C ALA A 145 -2.03 -2.98 -13.34
N ASN A 146 -1.55 -4.22 -13.31
CA ASN A 146 -1.61 -5.12 -14.47
C ASN A 146 -3.05 -5.37 -14.93
N PHE A 147 -3.96 -5.65 -13.98
CA PHE A 147 -5.38 -5.83 -14.30
C PHE A 147 -5.97 -4.60 -14.97
N SER A 148 -5.76 -3.41 -14.41
CA SER A 148 -6.30 -2.15 -14.94
C SER A 148 -5.72 -1.84 -16.33
N GLY A 149 -4.41 -2.00 -16.51
CA GLY A 149 -3.75 -1.77 -17.79
C GLY A 149 -4.23 -2.74 -18.88
N LEU A 150 -4.35 -4.03 -18.57
CA LEU A 150 -4.86 -5.03 -19.49
C LEU A 150 -6.34 -4.83 -19.81
N ALA A 151 -7.15 -4.44 -18.82
CA ALA A 151 -8.55 -4.13 -19.04
C ALA A 151 -8.73 -2.90 -19.94
N ALA A 152 -7.94 -1.85 -19.75
CA ALA A 152 -7.94 -0.66 -20.60
C ALA A 152 -7.50 -1.00 -22.04
N ALA A 153 -6.42 -1.76 -22.19
CA ALA A 153 -5.94 -2.21 -23.50
C ALA A 153 -6.98 -3.05 -24.25
N ARG A 154 -7.60 -4.01 -23.56
CA ARG A 154 -8.69 -4.83 -24.11
C ARG A 154 -9.86 -3.95 -24.55
N HIS A 155 -10.29 -3.01 -23.71
CA HIS A 155 -11.37 -2.09 -24.03
C HIS A 155 -11.05 -1.30 -25.31
N ALA A 156 -9.87 -0.69 -25.40
CA ALA A 156 -9.44 0.09 -26.55
C ALA A 156 -9.35 -0.75 -27.85
N ILE A 157 -8.87 -1.99 -27.78
CA ILE A 157 -8.79 -2.90 -28.94
C ILE A 157 -10.18 -3.30 -29.43
N LEU A 158 -11.09 -3.64 -28.52
CA LEU A 158 -12.46 -4.04 -28.86
C LEU A 158 -13.25 -2.85 -29.42
N GLN A 159 -13.10 -1.67 -28.85
CA GLN A 159 -13.73 -0.44 -29.34
C GLN A 159 -13.28 -0.11 -30.78
N LYS A 160 -12.00 -0.26 -31.11
CA LYS A 160 -11.48 -0.11 -32.47
C LYS A 160 -12.09 -1.11 -33.48
N ARG A 161 -12.61 -2.24 -32.99
CA ARG A 161 -13.30 -3.26 -33.77
C ARG A 161 -14.83 -3.06 -33.79
N GLY A 162 -15.32 -1.95 -33.24
CA GLY A 162 -16.74 -1.63 -33.17
C GLY A 162 -17.51 -2.35 -32.07
N TRP A 163 -16.79 -2.95 -31.07
CA TRP A 163 -17.39 -3.66 -29.95
C TRP A 163 -17.34 -2.81 -28.68
N ASP A 164 -18.51 -2.42 -28.19
CA ASP A 164 -18.64 -1.68 -26.93
C ASP A 164 -18.74 -2.67 -25.76
N VAL A 165 -17.65 -2.84 -25.01
CA VAL A 165 -17.61 -3.73 -23.84
C VAL A 165 -18.58 -3.29 -22.74
N GLY A 166 -18.82 -1.98 -22.59
CA GLY A 166 -19.74 -1.44 -21.58
C GLY A 166 -21.19 -1.82 -21.84
N ALA A 167 -21.61 -1.77 -23.09
CA ALA A 167 -22.98 -2.08 -23.51
C ALA A 167 -23.21 -3.57 -23.80
N GLN A 168 -22.22 -4.29 -24.34
CA GLN A 168 -22.36 -5.64 -24.87
C GLN A 168 -21.69 -6.71 -23.99
N GLY A 169 -20.87 -6.30 -23.01
CA GLY A 169 -20.08 -7.22 -22.21
C GLY A 169 -18.97 -7.91 -23.01
N LEU A 170 -18.54 -9.08 -22.57
CA LEU A 170 -17.46 -9.86 -23.18
C LEU A 170 -17.95 -11.16 -23.84
N PHE A 171 -19.24 -11.48 -23.74
CA PHE A 171 -19.83 -12.64 -24.40
C PHE A 171 -19.85 -12.40 -25.91
N ASP A 172 -19.35 -13.35 -26.68
CA ASP A 172 -19.21 -13.25 -28.14
C ASP A 172 -18.33 -12.10 -28.65
N ALA A 173 -17.57 -11.46 -27.76
CA ALA A 173 -16.61 -10.43 -28.17
C ALA A 173 -15.53 -10.99 -29.09
N PRO A 174 -15.03 -10.20 -30.07
CA PRO A 174 -13.90 -10.59 -30.88
C PRO A 174 -12.70 -11.04 -30.02
N PRO A 175 -12.00 -12.13 -30.36
CA PRO A 175 -10.87 -12.62 -29.57
C PRO A 175 -9.76 -11.58 -29.50
N VAL A 176 -9.18 -11.41 -28.31
CA VAL A 176 -8.01 -10.56 -28.05
C VAL A 176 -6.85 -11.46 -27.64
N THR A 177 -5.75 -11.36 -28.38
CA THR A 177 -4.53 -12.14 -28.08
C THR A 177 -3.59 -11.29 -27.23
N VAL A 178 -3.09 -11.87 -26.16
CA VAL A 178 -2.03 -11.29 -25.30
C VAL A 178 -0.73 -12.04 -25.60
N VAL A 179 0.32 -11.30 -25.96
CA VAL A 179 1.67 -11.83 -26.16
C VAL A 179 2.53 -11.43 -24.98
N VAL A 180 3.16 -12.41 -24.35
CA VAL A 180 3.99 -12.20 -23.15
C VAL A 180 5.32 -12.91 -23.31
N GLY A 181 6.36 -12.47 -22.60
CA GLY A 181 7.63 -13.17 -22.50
C GLY A 181 7.52 -14.43 -21.63
N GLU A 182 8.51 -15.31 -21.73
CA GLU A 182 8.57 -16.55 -20.93
C GLU A 182 8.63 -16.28 -19.43
N GLU A 183 9.32 -15.23 -19.02
CA GLU A 183 9.52 -14.80 -17.63
C GLU A 183 8.43 -13.83 -17.13
N VAL A 184 7.26 -13.81 -17.76
CA VAL A 184 6.16 -12.94 -17.31
C VAL A 184 5.75 -13.29 -15.88
N HIS A 185 5.55 -12.27 -15.04
CA HIS A 185 5.05 -12.47 -13.68
C HIS A 185 3.66 -13.10 -13.69
N VAL A 186 3.37 -13.96 -12.69
CA VAL A 186 2.10 -14.71 -12.58
C VAL A 186 0.82 -13.84 -12.48
N SER A 187 0.94 -12.55 -12.24
CA SER A 187 -0.21 -11.63 -12.15
C SER A 187 -1.04 -11.51 -13.45
N PRO A 188 -0.46 -11.51 -14.67
CA PRO A 188 -1.23 -11.76 -15.86
C PRO A 188 -1.70 -13.23 -15.83
N PRO A 189 -2.98 -13.54 -16.14
CA PRO A 189 -3.46 -14.91 -16.09
C PRO A 189 -2.62 -15.80 -17.01
N PRO A 190 -2.26 -17.02 -16.55
CA PRO A 190 -1.71 -18.04 -17.44
C PRO A 190 -2.73 -18.37 -18.53
N ARG A 191 -2.26 -18.87 -19.63
CA ARG A 191 -3.08 -19.29 -20.80
C ARG A 191 -4.19 -20.23 -20.41
#